data_cb82055dec7208b80e3bb844b52c597d
#
_entry.id   cb82055dec7208b80e3bb844b52c597d
#
_cell.length_a   1.000
_cell.length_b   1.000
_cell.length_c   1.000
_cell.angle_alpha   90.00
_cell.angle_beta   90.00
_cell.angle_gamma   90.00
#
_symmetry.space_group_name_H-M   'P 1'
#
loop_
_entity.id
_entity.type
_entity.pdbx_description
1 polymer ?
#
loop_
_entity_poly.entity_id
_entity_poly.type
_entity_poly.pdbx_seq_one_letter_code
_entity_poly.pdbx_strand_id
1 'polypeptide(L)'
;MQNMETTAVDQFAELLGVQVLHRSFDEARCKLNVKDEHMNALGGVHGGVIFSLADIAFAMACNAGDAPYTGLQADIRYMSGAKDRVLFATATKVGSSKKFAHYEVVITDGLNNRVALFTSTCYRLAP
;
A
#
# COMPACT_ATOMS: atom_id res chain seq x y z
N MET A 1 19.55 15.39 7.51
CA MET A 1 19.18 15.44 6.59
C MET A 1 17.93 15.26 6.46
N GLN A 2 17.48 15.81 6.11
CA GLN A 2 16.40 15.51 5.81
C GLN A 2 16.42 14.39 5.24
N ASN A 3 15.98 13.71 5.44
CA ASN A 3 16.15 12.48 4.97
C ASN A 3 15.71 12.35 3.60
N MET A 4 16.23 11.35 2.94
CA MET A 4 15.97 11.19 1.55
C MET A 4 14.55 10.90 1.27
N GLU A 5 13.90 10.18 2.15
CA GLU A 5 12.55 9.83 1.86
C GLU A 5 11.64 11.03 1.92
N THR A 6 12.02 12.11 2.57
CA THR A 6 11.19 13.30 2.59
C THR A 6 11.27 14.07 1.26
N THR A 7 12.28 13.78 0.44
CA THR A 7 12.40 14.43 -0.87
C THR A 7 12.05 13.50 -2.01
N ALA A 8 11.98 12.20 -1.74
CA ALA A 8 11.64 11.24 -2.77
C ALA A 8 10.13 11.20 -2.94
N VAL A 9 9.67 11.30 -4.18
CA VAL A 9 8.26 11.30 -4.51
C VAL A 9 7.93 10.02 -5.24
N ASP A 10 6.91 9.31 -4.78
CA ASP A 10 6.39 8.17 -5.49
C ASP A 10 5.46 8.71 -6.58
N GLN A 11 5.98 8.80 -7.80
CA GLN A 11 5.26 9.39 -8.92
C GLN A 11 3.97 8.64 -9.22
N PHE A 12 3.98 7.33 -9.08
CA PHE A 12 2.79 6.54 -9.38
C PHE A 12 1.72 6.76 -8.30
N ALA A 13 2.14 6.85 -7.04
CA ALA A 13 1.20 7.14 -5.95
C ALA A 13 0.56 8.52 -6.16
N GLU A 14 1.35 9.50 -6.61
CA GLU A 14 0.84 10.83 -6.94
C GLU A 14 -0.17 10.75 -8.07
N LEU A 15 0.16 10.03 -9.13
CA LEU A 15 -0.72 9.88 -10.28
C LEU A 15 -2.04 9.22 -9.87
N LEU A 16 -1.97 8.22 -9.01
CA LEU A 16 -3.15 7.49 -8.57
C LEU A 16 -3.99 8.32 -7.60
N GLY A 17 -3.37 9.24 -6.88
CA GLY A 17 -4.06 10.10 -5.91
C GLY A 17 -4.04 9.57 -4.50
N VAL A 18 -3.06 8.73 -4.16
CA VAL A 18 -2.97 8.13 -2.83
C VAL A 18 -2.53 9.17 -1.80
N GLN A 19 -3.23 9.21 -0.68
CA GLN A 19 -2.88 10.05 0.46
C GLN A 19 -2.29 9.18 1.55
N VAL A 20 -1.13 9.58 2.08
CA VAL A 20 -0.48 8.85 3.17
C VAL A 20 -0.97 9.47 4.48
N LEU A 21 -1.66 8.68 5.30
CA LEU A 21 -2.23 9.16 6.56
C LEU A 21 -1.31 8.91 7.74
N HIS A 22 -0.50 7.85 7.69
CA HIS A 22 0.43 7.50 8.74
C HIS A 22 1.53 6.64 8.14
N ARG A 23 2.75 6.79 8.66
CA ARG A 23 3.89 6.07 8.11
C ARG A 23 4.92 5.78 9.18
N SER A 24 5.21 4.50 9.38
CA SER A 24 6.33 4.02 10.19
C SER A 24 6.76 2.68 9.63
N PHE A 25 7.89 2.16 10.07
CA PHE A 25 8.36 0.86 9.60
C PHE A 25 7.41 -0.26 10.02
N ASP A 26 6.71 -0.08 11.14
CA ASP A 26 5.79 -1.09 11.64
C ASP A 26 4.41 -0.99 11.01
N GLU A 27 4.00 0.21 10.57
CA GLU A 27 2.66 0.39 10.07
C GLU A 27 2.59 1.60 9.15
N ALA A 28 1.83 1.49 8.07
CA ALA A 28 1.48 2.64 7.24
C ALA A 28 0.01 2.56 6.88
N ARG A 29 -0.64 3.72 6.79
CA ARG A 29 -2.03 3.80 6.38
C ARG A 29 -2.16 4.79 5.26
N CYS A 30 -2.86 4.39 4.22
CA CYS A 30 -3.09 5.21 3.03
C CYS A 30 -4.56 5.25 2.72
N LYS A 31 -4.96 6.28 1.99
CA LYS A 31 -6.35 6.50 1.58
C LYS A 31 -6.38 6.84 0.10
N LEU A 32 -7.40 6.35 -0.58
CA LEU A 32 -7.66 6.71 -1.97
C LEU A 32 -9.12 7.08 -2.13
N ASN A 33 -9.36 8.29 -2.63
CA ASN A 33 -10.70 8.67 -3.07
C ASN A 33 -10.84 8.19 -4.51
N VAL A 34 -11.75 7.26 -4.75
CA VAL A 34 -11.90 6.59 -6.03
C VAL A 34 -12.53 7.53 -7.04
N LYS A 35 -11.91 7.65 -8.21
CA LYS A 35 -12.39 8.49 -9.31
C LYS A 35 -12.92 7.59 -10.43
N ASP A 36 -13.57 8.19 -11.42
CA ASP A 36 -14.12 7.42 -12.54
C ASP A 36 -13.03 6.65 -13.28
N GLU A 37 -11.84 7.24 -13.43
CA GLU A 37 -10.75 6.56 -14.13
C GLU A 37 -10.17 5.38 -13.35
N HIS A 38 -10.59 5.17 -12.10
CA HIS A 38 -10.20 4.01 -11.30
C HIS A 38 -11.17 2.84 -11.45
N MET A 39 -12.23 3.01 -12.22
CA MET A 39 -13.28 2.00 -12.32
C MET A 39 -13.01 1.05 -13.47
N ASN A 40 -13.44 -0.20 -13.30
CA ASN A 40 -13.35 -1.17 -14.39
C ASN A 40 -14.61 -1.12 -15.26
N ALA A 41 -14.65 -1.97 -16.28
CA ALA A 41 -15.77 -1.98 -17.23
C ALA A 41 -17.07 -2.52 -16.61
N LEU A 42 -16.99 -3.15 -15.45
CA LEU A 42 -18.15 -3.74 -14.79
C LEU A 42 -18.76 -2.80 -13.74
N GLY A 43 -18.21 -1.60 -13.59
CA GLY A 43 -18.74 -0.63 -12.66
C GLY A 43 -18.20 -0.75 -11.23
N GLY A 44 -17.13 -1.51 -11.03
CA GLY A 44 -16.46 -1.62 -9.74
C GLY A 44 -15.08 -1.00 -9.78
N VAL A 45 -14.44 -0.88 -8.63
CA VAL A 45 -13.06 -0.40 -8.57
C VAL A 45 -12.16 -1.43 -9.24
N HIS A 46 -11.29 -0.97 -10.13
CA HIS A 46 -10.40 -1.86 -10.86
C HIS A 46 -9.46 -2.59 -9.90
N GLY A 47 -9.30 -3.92 -10.09
CA GLY A 47 -8.40 -4.72 -9.25
C GLY A 47 -6.97 -4.22 -9.28
N GLY A 48 -6.52 -3.68 -10.42
CA GLY A 48 -5.19 -3.08 -10.51
C GLY A 48 -5.02 -1.86 -9.62
N VAL A 49 -6.09 -1.10 -9.41
CA VAL A 49 -6.06 0.04 -8.49
C VAL A 49 -5.96 -0.45 -7.04
N ILE A 50 -6.73 -1.46 -6.69
CA ILE A 50 -6.71 -2.05 -5.35
C ILE A 50 -5.31 -2.62 -5.06
N PHE A 51 -4.73 -3.37 -6.01
CA PHE A 51 -3.38 -3.90 -5.87
C PHE A 51 -2.37 -2.77 -5.69
N SER A 52 -2.46 -1.73 -6.52
CA SER A 52 -1.51 -0.61 -6.47
C SER A 52 -1.58 0.12 -5.14
N LEU A 53 -2.78 0.33 -4.62
CA LEU A 53 -2.94 0.99 -3.32
C LEU A 53 -2.29 0.15 -2.22
N ALA A 54 -2.49 -1.16 -2.24
CA ALA A 54 -1.89 -2.05 -1.25
C ALA A 54 -0.37 -2.03 -1.36
N ASP A 55 0.17 -2.09 -2.57
CA ASP A 55 1.61 -2.09 -2.80
C ASP A 55 2.24 -0.77 -2.38
N ILE A 56 1.56 0.34 -2.62
CA ILE A 56 2.03 1.66 -2.20
C ILE A 56 2.08 1.74 -0.67
N ALA A 57 1.04 1.27 0.01
CA ALA A 57 1.03 1.28 1.48
C ALA A 57 2.17 0.41 2.04
N PHE A 58 2.39 -0.77 1.45
CA PHE A 58 3.50 -1.63 1.80
C PHE A 58 4.84 -0.91 1.61
N ALA A 59 5.04 -0.26 0.47
CA ALA A 59 6.29 0.46 0.20
C ALA A 59 6.49 1.63 1.17
N MET A 60 5.42 2.33 1.53
CA MET A 60 5.49 3.41 2.49
C MET A 60 5.95 2.93 3.85
N ALA A 61 5.48 1.75 4.28
CA ALA A 61 5.90 1.19 5.56
C ALA A 61 7.35 0.73 5.50
N CYS A 62 7.71 -0.13 4.54
CA CYS A 62 9.04 -0.73 4.56
C CYS A 62 10.14 0.28 4.26
N ASN A 63 9.82 1.42 3.66
CA ASN A 63 10.80 2.47 3.39
C ASN A 63 10.70 3.64 4.38
N ALA A 64 10.00 3.46 5.48
CA ALA A 64 9.89 4.50 6.50
C ALA A 64 11.03 4.47 7.52
N GLY A 65 11.87 3.44 7.48
CA GLY A 65 13.01 3.32 8.39
C GLY A 65 14.26 3.96 7.81
N ASP A 66 15.40 3.49 8.28
CA ASP A 66 16.69 4.08 7.94
C ASP A 66 17.37 3.40 6.75
N ALA A 67 16.71 2.47 6.11
CA ALA A 67 17.26 1.77 4.95
C ALA A 67 16.21 1.61 3.87
N PRO A 68 16.61 1.62 2.59
CA PRO A 68 15.68 1.35 1.51
C PRO A 68 15.43 -0.15 1.36
N TYR A 69 14.22 -0.50 0.98
CA TYR A 69 13.81 -1.88 0.74
C TYR A 69 13.13 -1.97 -0.63
N THR A 70 13.31 -3.11 -1.28
CA THR A 70 12.62 -3.39 -2.54
C THR A 70 11.72 -4.59 -2.36
N GLY A 71 10.55 -4.57 -2.98
CA GLY A 71 9.63 -5.69 -2.93
C GLY A 71 10.13 -6.86 -3.74
N LEU A 72 10.01 -8.07 -3.19
CA LEU A 72 10.43 -9.28 -3.87
C LEU A 72 9.26 -10.12 -4.34
N GLN A 73 8.15 -10.06 -3.62
CA GLN A 73 7.03 -10.93 -3.86
C GLN A 73 5.78 -10.24 -3.31
N ALA A 74 4.70 -10.38 -4.00
CA ALA A 74 3.41 -9.85 -3.56
C ALA A 74 2.32 -10.82 -3.95
N ASP A 75 1.31 -10.90 -3.11
CA ASP A 75 0.17 -11.77 -3.33
C ASP A 75 -1.07 -11.03 -2.84
N ILE A 76 -2.14 -11.08 -3.60
CA ILE A 76 -3.37 -10.41 -3.23
C ILE A 76 -4.55 -11.36 -3.36
N ARG A 77 -5.48 -11.21 -2.41
CA ARG A 77 -6.73 -11.93 -2.43
C ARG A 77 -7.83 -10.89 -2.46
N TYR A 78 -8.59 -10.85 -3.56
CA TYR A 78 -9.73 -9.96 -3.69
C TYR A 78 -10.91 -10.64 -3.04
N MET A 79 -11.47 -10.02 -2.01
CA MET A 79 -12.49 -10.68 -1.18
C MET A 79 -13.90 -10.20 -1.50
N SER A 80 -14.08 -8.91 -1.76
CA SER A 80 -15.38 -8.39 -2.14
C SER A 80 -15.20 -7.04 -2.82
N GLY A 81 -16.21 -6.62 -3.57
CA GLY A 81 -16.19 -5.28 -4.16
C GLY A 81 -16.36 -4.21 -3.11
N ALA A 82 -15.77 -3.04 -3.36
CA ALA A 82 -15.97 -1.89 -2.50
C ALA A 82 -17.41 -1.41 -2.60
N LYS A 83 -17.97 -1.00 -1.47
CA LYS A 83 -19.36 -0.56 -1.40
C LYS A 83 -19.50 0.95 -1.42
N ASP A 84 -18.39 1.68 -1.44
CA ASP A 84 -18.40 3.12 -1.67
C ASP A 84 -17.12 3.50 -2.38
N ARG A 85 -16.88 4.80 -2.55
CA ARG A 85 -15.79 5.30 -3.39
C ARG A 85 -14.60 5.80 -2.57
N VAL A 86 -14.39 5.23 -1.39
CA VAL A 86 -13.23 5.51 -0.56
C VAL A 86 -12.59 4.20 -0.19
N LEU A 87 -11.26 4.11 -0.35
CA LEU A 87 -10.51 2.93 0.03
C LEU A 87 -9.43 3.31 1.03
N PHE A 88 -9.20 2.43 2.00
CA PHE A 88 -8.10 2.56 2.96
C PHE A 88 -7.22 1.32 2.87
N ALA A 89 -5.93 1.53 2.96
CA ALA A 89 -4.96 0.44 3.02
C ALA A 89 -4.18 0.59 4.32
N THR A 90 -4.16 -0.48 5.11
CA THR A 90 -3.38 -0.52 6.36
C THR A 90 -2.34 -1.61 6.23
N ALA A 91 -1.08 -1.21 6.11
CA ALA A 91 0.06 -2.12 6.04
C ALA A 91 0.61 -2.31 7.43
N THR A 92 0.76 -3.56 7.86
CA THR A 92 1.27 -3.90 9.18
C THR A 92 2.41 -4.89 9.03
N LYS A 93 3.53 -4.63 9.69
CA LYS A 93 4.67 -5.54 9.66
C LYS A 93 4.30 -6.82 10.40
N VAL A 94 4.49 -7.95 9.73
CA VAL A 94 4.24 -9.26 10.33
C VAL A 94 5.50 -9.79 11.00
N GLY A 95 6.65 -9.47 10.44
CA GLY A 95 7.93 -9.92 10.99
C GLY A 95 9.07 -9.39 10.15
N SER A 96 10.28 -9.48 10.67
CA SER A 96 11.44 -9.02 9.93
C SER A 96 12.70 -9.72 10.43
N SER A 97 13.71 -9.70 9.60
CA SER A 97 15.03 -10.18 9.93
C SER A 97 16.04 -9.12 9.49
N LYS A 98 17.32 -9.46 9.48
CA LYS A 98 18.34 -8.49 9.11
C LYS A 98 18.15 -7.96 7.70
N LYS A 99 17.72 -8.82 6.76
CA LYS A 99 17.62 -8.44 5.35
C LYS A 99 16.20 -8.45 4.80
N PHE A 100 15.23 -9.01 5.50
CA PHE A 100 13.88 -9.15 4.99
C PHE A 100 12.87 -8.57 5.96
N ALA A 101 11.79 -8.06 5.42
CA ALA A 101 10.63 -7.71 6.21
C ALA A 101 9.39 -8.18 5.47
N HIS A 102 8.36 -8.55 6.24
CA HIS A 102 7.14 -9.13 5.72
C HIS A 102 5.97 -8.30 6.22
N TYR A 103 5.04 -8.01 5.31
CA TYR A 103 3.91 -7.14 5.62
C TYR A 103 2.61 -7.76 5.16
N GLU A 104 1.56 -7.38 5.86
CA GLU A 104 0.21 -7.70 5.49
C GLU A 104 -0.51 -6.37 5.30
N VAL A 105 -1.27 -6.23 4.23
CA VAL A 105 -2.02 -5.01 3.97
C VAL A 105 -3.49 -5.38 3.84
N VAL A 106 -4.32 -4.76 4.67
CA VAL A 106 -5.76 -4.94 4.61
C VAL A 106 -6.35 -3.73 3.89
N ILE A 107 -7.14 -4.00 2.86
CA ILE A 107 -7.86 -2.95 2.13
C ILE A 107 -9.31 -2.98 2.59
N THR A 108 -9.80 -1.84 3.05
CA THR A 108 -11.21 -1.67 3.42
C THR A 108 -11.79 -0.51 2.64
N ASP A 109 -13.12 -0.46 2.54
CA ASP A 109 -13.78 0.71 1.98
C ASP A 109 -14.19 1.67 3.10
N GLY A 110 -14.83 2.77 2.73
CA GLY A 110 -15.25 3.79 3.70
C GLY A 110 -16.33 3.34 4.66
N LEU A 111 -16.98 2.21 4.36
CA LEU A 111 -17.99 1.62 5.24
C LEU A 111 -17.41 0.47 6.06
N ASN A 112 -16.09 0.33 6.03
CA ASN A 112 -15.35 -0.67 6.79
C ASN A 112 -15.60 -2.11 6.31
N ASN A 113 -15.99 -2.30 5.07
CA ASN A 113 -16.05 -3.63 4.47
C ASN A 113 -14.67 -4.04 4.02
N ARG A 114 -14.32 -5.31 4.19
CA ARG A 114 -13.03 -5.81 3.73
C ARG A 114 -13.09 -6.09 2.23
N VAL A 115 -12.20 -5.44 1.50
CA VAL A 115 -12.16 -5.52 0.05
C VAL A 115 -11.09 -6.51 -0.41
N ALA A 116 -9.91 -6.47 0.22
CA ALA A 116 -8.80 -7.32 -0.21
C ALA A 116 -7.80 -7.51 0.91
N LEU A 117 -7.03 -8.59 0.80
CA LEU A 117 -5.90 -8.88 1.68
C LEU A 117 -4.67 -9.07 0.79
N PHE A 118 -3.60 -8.37 1.12
CA PHE A 118 -2.34 -8.37 0.36
C PHE A 118 -1.23 -8.75 1.32
N THR A 119 -0.29 -9.58 0.87
CA THR A 119 0.91 -9.88 1.64
C THR A 119 2.12 -9.70 0.75
N SER A 120 3.22 -9.29 1.35
CA SER A 120 4.43 -9.03 0.58
C SER A 120 5.67 -9.18 1.43
N THR A 121 6.77 -9.50 0.78
CA THR A 121 8.09 -9.57 1.38
C THR A 121 8.99 -8.57 0.67
N CYS A 122 9.77 -7.85 1.43
CA CYS A 122 10.74 -6.91 0.89
C CYS A 122 12.15 -7.25 1.36
N TYR A 123 13.13 -6.80 0.61
CA TYR A 123 14.54 -7.07 0.83
C TYR A 123 15.27 -5.75 1.05
N ARG A 124 16.06 -5.70 2.12
CA ARG A 124 16.85 -4.51 2.43
C ARG A 124 17.96 -4.36 1.43
N LEU A 125 18.01 -3.22 0.78
CA LEU A 125 19.09 -2.92 -0.14
C LEU A 125 20.33 -2.56 0.66
N ALA A 126 21.48 -3.02 0.17
CA ALA A 126 22.71 -2.78 0.90
C ALA A 126 22.98 -1.30 1.02
N PRO A 127 23.49 -0.85 2.17
CA PRO A 127 23.88 0.52 2.33
C PRO A 127 25.06 0.86 1.44
#